data_8e82df315eab4a05d84a9e8ca4e16b2a
#
_entry.id   8e82df315eab4a05d84a9e8ca4e16b2a
#
_cell.length_a   1.000
_cell.length_b   1.000
_cell.length_c   1.000
_cell.angle_alpha   90.00
_cell.angle_beta   90.00
_cell.angle_gamma   90.00
#
_symmetry.space_group_name_H-M   'P 1'
#
loop_
_entity.id
_entity.type
_entity.pdbx_description
1 polymer ?
#
loop_
_entity_poly.entity_id
_entity_poly.type
_entity_poly.pdbx_seq_one_letter_code
_entity_poly.pdbx_strand_id
1 'polypeptide(L)'
;MKTKKIAPRFFLSFPILLILLGLNFASCASTKFEGKAALTGRVCDENGIGVANYYVSLGLGNTTVTNESGVFVFKDVGAGEYHLTGGGYGWCETDTKVLFLDKKSIVCLQVEKLESLFPKIESLLREERFDEAKKIISKSKEYNEKNPLYLFYRNLISYCEAPSEKRKKSVLSSLEKI
;
A
#
# COMPACT_ATOMS: atom_id res chain seq x y z
N MET A 1 -9.50 -70.82 -47.15
CA MET A 1 -9.36 -69.93 -46.01
C MET A 1 -8.31 -68.86 -46.30
N LYS A 2 -8.70 -67.63 -46.60
CA LYS A 2 -7.77 -66.49 -46.85
C LYS A 2 -7.76 -65.57 -45.66
N THR A 3 -6.64 -65.53 -44.94
CA THR A 3 -6.42 -64.63 -43.81
C THR A 3 -6.02 -63.27 -44.36
N LYS A 4 -6.84 -62.27 -44.13
CA LYS A 4 -6.56 -60.83 -44.35
C LYS A 4 -5.60 -60.30 -43.29
N LYS A 5 -4.40 -59.89 -43.65
CA LYS A 5 -3.49 -59.12 -42.80
C LYS A 5 -3.99 -57.70 -42.72
N ILE A 6 -4.33 -57.25 -41.51
CA ILE A 6 -4.61 -55.85 -41.17
C ILE A 6 -3.28 -55.20 -40.79
N ALA A 7 -2.87 -54.19 -41.55
CA ALA A 7 -1.68 -53.39 -41.26
C ALA A 7 -2.03 -52.33 -40.17
N PRO A 8 -1.20 -52.09 -39.17
CA PRO A 8 -1.41 -51.03 -38.19
C PRO A 8 -0.90 -49.68 -38.72
N ARG A 9 -1.84 -48.82 -39.09
CA ARG A 9 -1.58 -47.42 -39.48
C ARG A 9 -1.98 -46.48 -38.34
N PHE A 10 -1.29 -46.51 -37.18
CA PHE A 10 -1.64 -45.60 -36.11
C PHE A 10 -0.47 -45.29 -35.18
N PHE A 11 0.73 -44.99 -35.69
CA PHE A 11 1.87 -44.65 -34.82
C PHE A 11 2.64 -43.37 -35.21
N LEU A 12 2.09 -42.51 -36.10
CA LEU A 12 2.82 -41.32 -36.52
C LEU A 12 2.21 -39.98 -36.08
N SER A 13 1.08 -39.99 -35.36
CA SER A 13 0.41 -38.73 -34.96
C SER A 13 0.68 -38.29 -33.53
N PHE A 14 1.24 -39.18 -32.69
CA PHE A 14 1.46 -38.85 -31.25
C PHE A 14 2.63 -37.88 -30.97
N PRO A 15 3.77 -37.94 -31.69
CA PRO A 15 4.87 -36.99 -31.43
C PRO A 15 4.58 -35.57 -31.94
N ILE A 16 3.75 -35.40 -32.96
CA ILE A 16 3.39 -34.09 -33.52
C ILE A 16 2.47 -33.31 -32.57
N LEU A 17 1.56 -34.01 -31.87
CA LEU A 17 0.67 -33.40 -30.89
C LEU A 17 1.44 -32.90 -29.64
N LEU A 18 2.51 -33.60 -29.24
CA LEU A 18 3.34 -33.21 -28.10
C LEU A 18 4.19 -31.97 -28.41
N ILE A 19 4.61 -31.77 -29.65
CA ILE A 19 5.38 -30.60 -30.11
C ILE A 19 4.48 -29.35 -30.16
N LEU A 20 3.21 -29.47 -30.50
CA LEU A 20 2.24 -28.39 -30.52
C LEU A 20 1.81 -27.92 -29.11
N LEU A 21 1.86 -28.79 -28.09
CA LEU A 21 1.59 -28.42 -26.68
C LEU A 21 2.78 -27.70 -26.00
N GLY A 22 4.01 -27.87 -26.52
CA GLY A 22 5.23 -27.28 -25.95
C GLY A 22 5.48 -25.81 -26.31
N LEU A 23 4.73 -25.22 -27.23
CA LEU A 23 4.99 -23.88 -27.77
C LEU A 23 4.23 -22.73 -27.08
N ASN A 24 3.42 -23.02 -26.05
CA ASN A 24 2.59 -22.00 -25.39
C ASN A 24 3.18 -21.43 -24.07
N PHE A 25 4.41 -21.76 -23.71
CA PHE A 25 5.11 -21.10 -22.61
C PHE A 25 6.01 -19.96 -23.13
N ALA A 26 5.49 -19.11 -24.00
CA ALA A 26 6.03 -17.76 -24.14
C ALA A 26 5.67 -17.03 -22.86
N SER A 27 6.44 -17.26 -21.77
CA SER A 27 6.47 -16.42 -20.61
C SER A 27 6.72 -15.00 -21.11
N CYS A 28 5.72 -14.11 -20.97
CA CYS A 28 5.93 -12.67 -21.06
C CYS A 28 6.89 -12.28 -19.94
N ALA A 29 8.18 -12.48 -20.14
CA ALA A 29 9.21 -11.84 -19.33
C ALA A 29 9.04 -10.34 -19.59
N SER A 30 8.42 -9.62 -18.68
CA SER A 30 8.39 -8.17 -18.69
C SER A 30 9.85 -7.70 -18.67
N THR A 31 10.35 -7.27 -19.84
CA THR A 31 11.73 -6.79 -19.97
C THR A 31 11.82 -5.47 -19.25
N LYS A 32 12.61 -5.43 -18.17
CA LYS A 32 12.95 -4.19 -17.47
C LYS A 32 13.53 -3.19 -18.45
N PHE A 33 13.12 -1.93 -18.37
CA PHE A 33 13.77 -0.89 -19.15
C PHE A 33 15.21 -0.68 -18.65
N GLU A 34 16.09 -0.26 -19.55
CA GLU A 34 17.48 0.09 -19.21
C GLU A 34 17.60 1.58 -18.87
N GLY A 35 18.57 1.90 -17.99
CA GLY A 35 18.85 3.25 -17.53
C GLY A 35 17.90 3.73 -16.44
N LYS A 36 17.68 5.05 -16.42
CA LYS A 36 16.85 5.75 -15.42
C LYS A 36 15.68 6.47 -16.08
N ALA A 37 14.59 6.61 -15.35
CA ALA A 37 13.41 7.35 -15.79
C ALA A 37 12.74 8.07 -14.61
N ALA A 38 11.78 8.94 -14.89
CA ALA A 38 10.95 9.53 -13.86
C ALA A 38 9.89 8.49 -13.41
N LEU A 39 9.88 8.15 -12.12
CA LEU A 39 8.79 7.42 -11.50
C LEU A 39 7.71 8.43 -11.10
N THR A 40 6.59 8.39 -11.79
CA THR A 40 5.45 9.26 -11.52
C THR A 40 4.37 8.47 -10.79
N GLY A 41 3.76 9.09 -9.79
CA GLY A 41 2.64 8.49 -9.09
C GLY A 41 1.61 9.51 -8.65
N ARG A 42 0.50 8.99 -8.12
CA ARG A 42 -0.59 9.78 -7.57
C ARG A 42 -1.04 9.18 -6.24
N VAL A 43 -1.18 10.03 -5.23
CA VAL A 43 -1.83 9.70 -3.97
C VAL A 43 -3.26 10.17 -4.03
N CYS A 44 -4.20 9.29 -3.69
CA CYS A 44 -5.63 9.61 -3.66
C CYS A 44 -6.31 8.99 -2.44
N ASP A 45 -7.42 9.57 -2.03
CA ASP A 45 -8.31 9.00 -1.02
C ASP A 45 -9.17 7.85 -1.58
N GLU A 46 -10.06 7.33 -0.75
CA GLU A 46 -11.01 6.26 -1.11
C GLU A 46 -11.98 6.63 -2.25
N ASN A 47 -12.21 7.93 -2.48
CA ASN A 47 -13.06 8.45 -3.55
C ASN A 47 -12.29 8.78 -4.84
N GLY A 48 -10.98 8.51 -4.86
CA GLY A 48 -10.09 8.84 -5.98
C GLY A 48 -9.72 10.33 -6.07
N ILE A 49 -10.02 11.13 -5.03
CA ILE A 49 -9.63 12.54 -4.97
C ILE A 49 -8.15 12.63 -4.61
N GLY A 50 -7.39 13.45 -5.36
CA GLY A 50 -5.97 13.64 -5.13
C GLY A 50 -5.67 14.26 -3.76
N VAL A 51 -4.66 13.72 -3.06
CA VAL A 51 -4.24 14.19 -1.75
C VAL A 51 -3.00 15.07 -1.89
N ALA A 52 -3.16 16.36 -1.61
CA ALA A 52 -2.06 17.33 -1.63
C ALA A 52 -1.21 17.27 -0.36
N ASN A 53 0.04 17.74 -0.45
CA ASN A 53 0.97 17.85 0.68
C ASN A 53 1.22 16.52 1.42
N TYR A 54 1.10 15.40 0.71
CA TYR A 54 1.42 14.07 1.23
C TYR A 54 2.89 13.76 0.92
N TYR A 55 3.66 13.44 1.94
CA TYR A 55 5.06 13.04 1.80
C TYR A 55 5.15 11.62 1.24
N VAL A 56 6.01 11.43 0.25
CA VAL A 56 6.29 10.10 -0.33
C VAL A 56 7.80 9.90 -0.35
N SER A 57 8.24 8.72 0.06
CA SER A 57 9.66 8.34 0.13
C SER A 57 9.92 7.04 -0.61
N LEU A 58 11.01 7.00 -1.39
CA LEU A 58 11.60 5.78 -1.96
C LEU A 58 12.69 5.17 -1.04
N GLY A 59 12.87 5.71 0.18
CA GLY A 59 13.97 5.37 1.07
C GLY A 59 15.25 6.14 0.77
N LEU A 60 16.30 5.93 1.61
CA LEU A 60 17.63 6.55 1.49
C LEU A 60 17.63 8.08 1.32
N GLY A 61 16.64 8.77 1.91
CA GLY A 61 16.52 10.24 1.82
C GLY A 61 15.93 10.75 0.50
N ASN A 62 15.50 9.87 -0.40
CA ASN A 62 14.82 10.27 -1.63
C ASN A 62 13.33 10.46 -1.35
N THR A 63 12.94 11.70 -1.04
CA THR A 63 11.58 12.11 -0.67
C THR A 63 11.03 13.16 -1.62
N THR A 64 9.72 13.18 -1.77
CA THR A 64 8.97 14.19 -2.51
C THR A 64 7.64 14.46 -1.83
N VAL A 65 6.93 15.49 -2.28
CA VAL A 65 5.61 15.87 -1.76
C VAL A 65 4.63 15.96 -2.92
N THR A 66 3.40 15.50 -2.71
CA THR A 66 2.36 15.59 -3.73
C THR A 66 1.91 17.04 -3.94
N ASN A 67 1.60 17.37 -5.19
CA ASN A 67 0.98 18.63 -5.56
C ASN A 67 -0.54 18.64 -5.26
N GLU A 68 -1.24 19.71 -5.63
CA GLU A 68 -2.69 19.89 -5.41
C GLU A 68 -3.55 18.77 -6.02
N SER A 69 -3.10 18.13 -7.09
CA SER A 69 -3.78 17.01 -7.74
C SER A 69 -3.36 15.64 -7.17
N GLY A 70 -2.55 15.62 -6.10
CA GLY A 70 -2.02 14.41 -5.49
C GLY A 70 -0.87 13.76 -6.28
N VAL A 71 -0.31 14.43 -7.28
CA VAL A 71 0.76 13.89 -8.13
C VAL A 71 2.12 14.10 -7.49
N PHE A 72 2.97 13.04 -7.54
CA PHE A 72 4.38 13.09 -7.14
C PHE A 72 5.28 12.55 -8.24
N VAL A 73 6.56 12.95 -8.21
CA VAL A 73 7.56 12.51 -9.19
C VAL A 73 8.91 12.32 -8.49
N PHE A 74 9.52 11.15 -8.71
CA PHE A 74 10.92 10.90 -8.42
C PHE A 74 11.72 10.90 -9.72
N LYS A 75 12.80 11.65 -9.79
CA LYS A 75 13.68 11.68 -10.95
C LYS A 75 14.73 10.58 -10.87
N ASP A 76 15.25 10.16 -12.01
CA ASP A 76 16.42 9.29 -12.13
C ASP A 76 16.28 7.92 -11.41
N VAL A 77 15.09 7.32 -11.45
CA VAL A 77 14.79 6.00 -10.85
C VAL A 77 15.07 4.91 -11.88
N GLY A 78 15.80 3.87 -11.49
CA GLY A 78 16.02 2.68 -12.32
C GLY A 78 14.81 1.74 -12.34
N ALA A 79 14.83 0.76 -13.24
CA ALA A 79 13.81 -0.31 -13.20
C ALA A 79 14.07 -1.22 -11.99
N GLY A 80 13.03 -1.50 -11.19
CA GLY A 80 13.17 -2.33 -9.99
C GLY A 80 11.93 -2.41 -9.13
N GLU A 81 12.07 -3.10 -8.00
CA GLU A 81 11.10 -3.12 -6.92
C GLU A 81 11.51 -2.07 -5.87
N TYR A 82 10.53 -1.31 -5.40
CA TYR A 82 10.73 -0.24 -4.41
C TYR A 82 9.69 -0.36 -3.30
N HIS A 83 10.08 0.04 -2.09
CA HIS A 83 9.16 0.33 -1.00
C HIS A 83 8.87 1.83 -1.02
N LEU A 84 7.63 2.18 -1.30
CA LEU A 84 7.13 3.54 -1.14
C LEU A 84 6.50 3.66 0.24
N THR A 85 7.09 4.49 1.07
CA THR A 85 6.50 4.89 2.34
C THR A 85 6.01 6.33 2.24
N GLY A 86 5.05 6.71 3.07
CA GLY A 86 4.59 8.08 3.06
C GLY A 86 3.58 8.39 4.15
N GLY A 87 3.24 9.67 4.28
CA GLY A 87 2.27 10.15 5.23
C GLY A 87 1.99 11.64 5.07
N GLY A 88 0.98 12.13 5.77
CA GLY A 88 0.59 13.53 5.74
C GLY A 88 -0.24 13.92 6.95
N TYR A 89 -0.31 15.21 7.23
CA TYR A 89 -1.15 15.73 8.31
C TYR A 89 -2.62 15.43 8.04
N GLY A 90 -3.28 14.73 8.96
CA GLY A 90 -4.67 14.29 8.81
C GLY A 90 -4.84 13.03 7.95
N TRP A 91 -3.75 12.35 7.56
CA TRP A 91 -3.77 11.13 6.78
C TRP A 91 -3.03 9.99 7.48
N CYS A 92 -3.40 8.76 7.16
CA CYS A 92 -2.69 7.58 7.60
C CYS A 92 -1.39 7.40 6.81
N GLU A 93 -0.40 6.80 7.45
CA GLU A 93 0.84 6.41 6.79
C GLU A 93 0.62 5.23 5.86
N THR A 94 1.39 5.18 4.78
CA THR A 94 1.41 4.06 3.84
C THR A 94 2.81 3.44 3.76
N ASP A 95 2.85 2.13 3.55
CA ASP A 95 4.02 1.36 3.19
C ASP A 95 3.60 0.35 2.13
N THR A 96 4.03 0.56 0.89
CA THR A 96 3.58 -0.21 -0.27
C THR A 96 4.74 -0.60 -1.15
N LYS A 97 4.80 -1.87 -1.55
CA LYS A 97 5.73 -2.33 -2.57
C LYS A 97 5.21 -1.97 -3.95
N VAL A 98 6.08 -1.39 -4.76
CA VAL A 98 5.79 -1.03 -6.16
C VAL A 98 6.83 -1.60 -7.09
N LEU A 99 6.38 -2.04 -8.25
CA LEU A 99 7.23 -2.58 -9.30
C LEU A 99 7.30 -1.58 -10.45
N PHE A 100 8.47 -0.95 -10.63
CA PHE A 100 8.72 0.02 -11.70
C PHE A 100 9.51 -0.62 -12.82
N LEU A 101 8.83 -1.20 -13.81
CA LEU A 101 9.43 -1.90 -14.95
C LEU A 101 9.16 -1.21 -16.29
N ASP A 102 8.21 -0.30 -16.35
CA ASP A 102 7.86 0.48 -17.53
C ASP A 102 7.94 1.98 -17.19
N LYS A 103 8.67 2.75 -18.02
CA LYS A 103 8.82 4.20 -17.89
C LYS A 103 7.50 4.98 -17.91
N LYS A 104 6.45 4.39 -18.50
CA LYS A 104 5.10 4.99 -18.60
C LYS A 104 4.18 4.59 -17.45
N SER A 105 4.61 3.68 -16.56
CA SER A 105 3.81 3.27 -15.42
C SER A 105 3.55 4.43 -14.47
N ILE A 106 2.30 4.56 -14.04
CA ILE A 106 1.90 5.51 -13.00
C ILE A 106 1.57 4.71 -11.74
N VAL A 107 2.23 5.02 -10.65
CA VAL A 107 1.98 4.40 -9.35
C VAL A 107 0.78 5.09 -8.68
N CYS A 108 -0.22 4.30 -8.28
CA CYS A 108 -1.36 4.82 -7.52
C CYS A 108 -1.26 4.35 -6.06
N LEU A 109 -1.22 5.31 -5.14
CA LEU A 109 -1.27 5.07 -3.69
C LEU A 109 -2.62 5.54 -3.18
N GLN A 110 -3.40 4.61 -2.63
CA GLN A 110 -4.64 4.95 -1.95
C GLN A 110 -4.37 5.08 -0.45
N VAL A 111 -4.82 6.18 0.14
CA VAL A 111 -4.59 6.50 1.55
C VAL A 111 -5.89 6.82 2.26
N GLU A 112 -5.94 6.50 3.55
CA GLU A 112 -7.09 6.75 4.41
C GLU A 112 -6.91 8.04 5.22
N LYS A 113 -8.01 8.74 5.48
CA LYS A 113 -8.00 9.85 6.44
C LYS A 113 -7.76 9.34 7.86
N LEU A 114 -7.06 10.12 8.67
CA LEU A 114 -6.87 9.83 10.09
C LEU A 114 -8.22 9.58 10.79
N GLU A 115 -9.23 10.37 10.46
CA GLU A 115 -10.57 10.31 11.05
C GLU A 115 -11.28 8.97 10.80
N SER A 116 -10.98 8.27 9.71
CA SER A 116 -11.58 6.96 9.40
C SER A 116 -11.18 5.86 10.39
N LEU A 117 -10.08 6.08 11.15
CA LEU A 117 -9.64 5.13 12.18
C LEU A 117 -10.47 5.20 13.46
N PHE A 118 -11.10 6.34 13.77
CA PHE A 118 -11.70 6.58 15.08
C PHE A 118 -12.87 5.67 15.41
N PRO A 119 -13.85 5.41 14.51
CA PRO A 119 -14.94 4.48 14.81
C PRO A 119 -14.44 3.08 15.17
N LYS A 120 -13.38 2.62 14.51
CA LYS A 120 -12.76 1.33 14.81
C LYS A 120 -12.04 1.33 16.16
N ILE A 121 -11.33 2.42 16.48
CA ILE A 121 -10.69 2.59 17.78
C ILE A 121 -11.73 2.57 18.89
N GLU A 122 -12.84 3.31 18.73
CA GLU A 122 -13.93 3.34 19.71
C GLU A 122 -14.58 1.95 19.94
N SER A 123 -14.76 1.15 18.86
CA SER A 123 -15.23 -0.24 18.99
C SER A 123 -14.25 -1.07 19.81
N LEU A 124 -12.95 -0.98 19.52
CA LEU A 124 -11.92 -1.71 20.24
C LEU A 124 -11.82 -1.29 21.73
N LEU A 125 -12.02 -0.01 22.03
CA LEU A 125 -12.05 0.48 23.41
C LEU A 125 -13.25 -0.11 24.19
N ARG A 126 -14.43 -0.22 23.57
CA ARG A 126 -15.61 -0.87 24.18
C ARG A 126 -15.39 -2.36 24.45
N GLU A 127 -14.59 -3.01 23.61
CA GLU A 127 -14.22 -4.43 23.71
C GLU A 127 -12.99 -4.65 24.59
N GLU A 128 -12.44 -3.61 25.23
CA GLU A 128 -11.21 -3.64 26.03
C GLU A 128 -9.95 -4.13 25.29
N ARG A 129 -9.95 -4.03 23.96
CA ARG A 129 -8.85 -4.47 23.06
C ARG A 129 -7.82 -3.34 22.86
N PHE A 130 -7.20 -2.90 23.93
CA PHE A 130 -6.35 -1.71 23.96
C PHE A 130 -5.11 -1.80 23.08
N ASP A 131 -4.47 -2.97 23.00
CA ASP A 131 -3.26 -3.16 22.18
C ASP A 131 -3.57 -3.04 20.68
N GLU A 132 -4.74 -3.49 20.25
CA GLU A 132 -5.17 -3.33 18.88
C GLU A 132 -5.51 -1.87 18.56
N ALA A 133 -6.15 -1.17 19.47
CA ALA A 133 -6.41 0.26 19.35
C ALA A 133 -5.09 1.05 19.23
N LYS A 134 -4.09 0.75 20.07
CA LYS A 134 -2.74 1.33 19.97
C LYS A 134 -2.08 1.06 18.62
N LYS A 135 -2.17 -0.19 18.13
CA LYS A 135 -1.61 -0.57 16.84
C LYS A 135 -2.25 0.20 15.68
N ILE A 136 -3.56 0.44 15.76
CA ILE A 136 -4.26 1.23 14.73
C ILE A 136 -3.80 2.68 14.74
N ILE A 137 -3.84 3.35 15.89
CA ILE A 137 -3.47 4.78 15.96
C ILE A 137 -1.98 5.02 15.65
N SER A 138 -1.11 4.04 15.93
CA SER A 138 0.32 4.17 15.65
C SER A 138 0.66 4.26 14.17
N LYS A 139 -0.21 3.79 13.27
CA LYS A 139 -0.04 3.87 11.81
C LYS A 139 -0.07 5.29 11.23
N SER A 140 -0.39 6.28 12.04
CA SER A 140 -0.46 7.68 11.63
C SER A 140 0.39 8.60 12.52
N LYS A 141 1.28 8.03 13.34
CA LYS A 141 2.00 8.76 14.39
C LYS A 141 2.94 9.82 13.81
N GLU A 142 3.77 9.47 12.84
CA GLU A 142 4.90 10.29 12.40
C GLU A 142 4.47 11.69 11.92
N TYR A 143 3.38 11.75 11.15
CA TYR A 143 2.87 12.99 10.56
C TYR A 143 1.76 13.67 11.38
N ASN A 144 1.26 13.01 12.44
CA ASN A 144 0.12 13.48 13.22
C ASN A 144 0.41 13.70 14.70
N GLU A 145 1.65 13.71 15.13
CA GLU A 145 2.01 13.92 16.56
C GLU A 145 1.47 15.23 17.16
N LYS A 146 1.25 16.25 16.34
CA LYS A 146 0.68 17.54 16.72
C LYS A 146 -0.80 17.70 16.37
N ASN A 147 -1.41 16.70 15.71
CA ASN A 147 -2.82 16.74 15.35
C ASN A 147 -3.68 16.58 16.63
N PRO A 148 -4.61 17.50 16.92
CA PRO A 148 -5.43 17.46 18.15
C PRO A 148 -6.23 16.15 18.28
N LEU A 149 -6.86 15.67 17.19
CA LEU A 149 -7.62 14.43 17.19
C LEU A 149 -6.75 13.20 17.46
N TYR A 150 -5.55 13.14 16.83
CA TYR A 150 -4.58 12.09 17.12
C TYR A 150 -4.20 12.07 18.60
N LEU A 151 -3.87 13.23 19.16
CA LEU A 151 -3.49 13.36 20.58
C LEU A 151 -4.63 12.95 21.50
N PHE A 152 -5.87 13.34 21.19
CA PHE A 152 -7.05 12.97 21.95
C PHE A 152 -7.22 11.44 21.99
N TYR A 153 -7.28 10.78 20.83
CA TYR A 153 -7.49 9.32 20.78
C TYR A 153 -6.33 8.54 21.39
N ARG A 154 -5.08 8.97 21.19
CA ARG A 154 -3.92 8.37 21.87
C ARG A 154 -4.04 8.45 23.40
N ASN A 155 -4.42 9.60 23.92
CA ASN A 155 -4.59 9.80 25.36
C ASN A 155 -5.82 9.03 25.89
N LEU A 156 -6.91 8.96 25.13
CA LEU A 156 -8.11 8.21 25.47
C LEU A 156 -7.81 6.71 25.59
N ILE A 157 -7.12 6.11 24.62
CA ILE A 157 -6.68 4.71 24.66
C ILE A 157 -5.86 4.46 25.94
N SER A 158 -4.89 5.34 26.24
CA SER A 158 -4.06 5.22 27.44
C SER A 158 -4.85 5.32 28.73
N TYR A 159 -5.87 6.18 28.78
CA TYR A 159 -6.75 6.31 29.95
C TYR A 159 -7.64 5.08 30.13
N CYS A 160 -8.26 4.59 29.08
CA CYS A 160 -9.14 3.41 29.15
C CYS A 160 -8.37 2.15 29.61
N GLU A 161 -7.13 1.98 29.14
CA GLU A 161 -6.29 0.83 29.54
C GLU A 161 -5.89 0.87 31.01
N ALA A 162 -5.53 2.04 31.54
CA ALA A 162 -5.12 2.19 32.93
C ALA A 162 -5.56 3.58 33.47
N PRO A 163 -6.77 3.67 33.98
CA PRO A 163 -7.35 4.92 34.49
C PRO A 163 -6.50 5.54 35.62
N SER A 164 -6.23 6.83 35.49
CA SER A 164 -5.59 7.64 36.53
C SER A 164 -5.94 9.12 36.35
N GLU A 165 -5.88 9.92 37.44
CA GLU A 165 -6.15 11.36 37.36
C GLU A 165 -5.18 12.09 36.41
N LYS A 166 -3.92 11.66 36.32
CA LYS A 166 -2.95 12.21 35.38
C LYS A 166 -3.38 11.97 33.91
N ARG A 167 -3.78 10.74 33.59
CA ARG A 167 -4.24 10.38 32.23
C ARG A 167 -5.57 11.06 31.89
N LYS A 168 -6.50 11.15 32.85
CA LYS A 168 -7.75 11.89 32.69
C LYS A 168 -7.50 13.36 32.33
N LYS A 169 -6.58 14.04 33.03
CA LYS A 169 -6.17 15.41 32.71
C LYS A 169 -5.59 15.53 31.30
N SER A 170 -4.80 14.53 30.84
CA SER A 170 -4.25 14.53 29.49
C SER A 170 -5.34 14.40 28.42
N VAL A 171 -6.38 13.60 28.65
CA VAL A 171 -7.53 13.50 27.74
C VAL A 171 -8.27 14.82 27.66
N LEU A 172 -8.61 15.41 28.81
CA LEU A 172 -9.33 16.68 28.85
C LEU A 172 -8.54 17.80 28.17
N SER A 173 -7.24 17.93 28.46
CA SER A 173 -6.37 18.91 27.78
C SER A 173 -6.22 18.72 26.29
N SER A 174 -6.33 17.49 25.77
CA SER A 174 -6.33 17.24 24.32
C SER A 174 -7.69 17.54 23.68
N LEU A 175 -8.79 17.37 24.44
CA LEU A 175 -10.15 17.70 23.98
C LEU A 175 -10.32 19.23 23.81
N GLU A 176 -9.73 20.04 24.68
CA GLU A 176 -9.77 21.50 24.59
C GLU A 176 -9.08 22.08 23.34
N LYS A 177 -8.30 21.27 22.62
CA LYS A 177 -7.55 21.67 21.42
C LYS A 177 -8.26 21.29 20.11
N ILE A 178 -9.35 20.53 20.18
CA ILE A 178 -10.19 20.15 19.04
C ILE A 178 -11.22 21.24 18.78
#